data_d778a1e4875c86c903e4b02aedcc2457
#
_entry.id   d778a1e4875c86c903e4b02aedcc2457
#
_cell.length_a   1.000
_cell.length_b   1.000
_cell.length_c   1.000
_cell.angle_alpha   90.00
_cell.angle_beta   90.00
_cell.angle_gamma   90.00
#
_symmetry.space_group_name_H-M   'P 1'
#
loop_
_entity.id
_entity.type
_entity.pdbx_description
1 polymer ?
#
loop_
_entity_poly.entity_id
_entity_poly.type
_entity_poly.pdbx_seq_one_letter_code
_entity_poly.pdbx_strand_id
1 'polypeptide(L)'
;YTKLEQDAVNGVDAIIVTAADNALKFKNTAMENASASTMTLCFIFAAAFGITLLMLGILRKRILSPIYVLLASAEQIEQGNLEEEITYASRDEFGELADSFRQMQASLKSVIADVKTNLERMGGNDFCVDINADYRGEFEMIRESLVAISDHLSMTLSRINESADQVADSSEQVSAGAQMLSQGATEQA
;
A
#
# COMPACT_ATOMS: atom_id res chain seq x y z
N TYR A 1 18.15 87.81 -56.73
CA TYR A 1 18.02 86.35 -57.05
C TYR A 1 18.82 85.50 -56.02
N THR A 2 20.03 85.87 -55.68
CA THR A 2 20.95 85.15 -54.79
C THR A 2 20.43 84.96 -53.36
N LYS A 3 19.60 85.87 -52.83
CA LYS A 3 19.12 85.76 -51.44
C LYS A 3 17.98 84.76 -51.31
N LEU A 4 17.10 84.61 -52.29
CA LEU A 4 16.02 83.67 -52.36
C LEU A 4 16.54 82.18 -52.52
N GLU A 5 17.63 81.97 -53.28
CA GLU A 5 18.26 80.72 -53.44
C GLU A 5 18.96 80.25 -52.11
N GLN A 6 19.61 81.15 -51.41
CA GLN A 6 20.25 80.94 -50.17
C GLN A 6 19.26 80.55 -49.03
N ASP A 7 18.10 81.21 -48.99
CA ASP A 7 17.01 80.96 -48.06
C ASP A 7 16.36 79.57 -48.36
N ALA A 8 16.21 79.20 -49.63
CA ALA A 8 15.75 77.88 -50.01
C ALA A 8 16.71 76.79 -49.67
N VAL A 9 18.02 76.94 -49.86
CA VAL A 9 19.05 75.99 -49.49
C VAL A 9 19.06 75.81 -47.97
N ASN A 10 19.05 76.90 -47.21
CA ASN A 10 19.00 76.82 -45.73
C ASN A 10 17.74 76.11 -45.20
N GLY A 11 16.63 76.32 -45.86
CA GLY A 11 15.36 75.63 -45.53
C GLY A 11 15.41 74.14 -45.81
N VAL A 12 16.05 73.72 -46.91
CA VAL A 12 16.22 72.28 -47.21
C VAL A 12 17.17 71.63 -46.24
N ASP A 13 18.32 72.30 -45.90
CA ASP A 13 19.27 71.75 -44.89
C ASP A 13 18.61 71.62 -43.51
N ALA A 14 17.78 72.62 -43.11
CA ALA A 14 17.04 72.52 -41.85
C ALA A 14 16.05 71.35 -41.83
N ILE A 15 15.37 71.06 -42.95
CA ILE A 15 14.52 69.88 -43.05
C ILE A 15 15.28 68.63 -43.04
N ILE A 16 16.44 68.46 -43.68
CA ILE A 16 17.29 67.32 -43.70
C ILE A 16 17.82 67.02 -42.28
N VAL A 17 18.31 68.06 -41.61
CA VAL A 17 18.79 67.90 -40.23
C VAL A 17 17.66 67.47 -39.29
N THR A 18 16.49 68.06 -39.40
CA THR A 18 15.33 67.69 -38.58
C THR A 18 14.85 66.25 -38.87
N ALA A 19 14.84 65.83 -40.12
CA ALA A 19 14.47 64.46 -40.50
C ALA A 19 15.49 63.45 -40.00
N ALA A 20 16.79 63.77 -40.09
CA ALA A 20 17.86 62.91 -39.56
C ALA A 20 17.80 62.79 -38.02
N ASP A 21 17.51 63.89 -37.29
CA ASP A 21 17.36 63.86 -35.83
C ASP A 21 16.12 63.06 -35.41
N ASN A 22 15.00 63.22 -36.12
CA ASN A 22 13.77 62.42 -35.87
C ASN A 22 14.02 60.91 -36.14
N ALA A 23 14.75 60.59 -37.22
CA ALA A 23 15.07 59.21 -37.54
C ALA A 23 15.96 58.57 -36.47
N LEU A 24 16.97 59.32 -35.95
CA LEU A 24 17.80 58.90 -34.86
C LEU A 24 17.03 58.73 -33.56
N LYS A 25 16.15 59.64 -33.20
CA LYS A 25 15.28 59.53 -32.04
C LYS A 25 14.38 58.28 -32.13
N PHE A 26 13.73 58.07 -33.28
CA PHE A 26 12.90 56.92 -33.52
C PHE A 26 13.68 55.61 -33.39
N LYS A 27 14.87 55.52 -33.99
CA LYS A 27 15.76 54.36 -33.85
C LYS A 27 16.13 54.07 -32.38
N ASN A 28 16.51 55.11 -31.64
CA ASN A 28 16.90 54.92 -30.23
C ASN A 28 15.74 54.47 -29.35
N THR A 29 14.56 55.09 -29.53
CA THR A 29 13.32 54.68 -28.82
C THR A 29 12.91 53.27 -29.18
N ALA A 30 13.02 52.89 -30.48
CA ALA A 30 12.74 51.51 -30.90
C ALA A 30 13.72 50.49 -30.29
N MET A 31 14.99 50.84 -30.21
CA MET A 31 16.00 49.95 -29.56
C MET A 31 15.78 49.84 -28.06
N GLU A 32 15.50 50.93 -27.35
CA GLU A 32 15.16 50.91 -25.92
C GLU A 32 13.93 50.06 -25.63
N ASN A 33 12.83 50.24 -26.40
CA ASN A 33 11.61 49.47 -26.28
C ASN A 33 11.86 47.95 -26.56
N ALA A 34 12.70 47.65 -27.58
CA ALA A 34 13.07 46.27 -27.89
C ALA A 34 13.85 45.63 -26.78
N SER A 35 14.84 46.33 -26.20
CA SER A 35 15.65 45.84 -25.09
C SER A 35 14.83 45.63 -23.80
N ALA A 36 13.93 46.58 -23.49
CA ALA A 36 13.05 46.48 -22.34
C ALA A 36 12.05 45.32 -22.51
N SER A 37 11.48 45.14 -23.71
CA SER A 37 10.58 44.01 -24.01
C SER A 37 11.32 42.64 -23.87
N THR A 38 12.57 42.56 -24.36
CA THR A 38 13.38 41.33 -24.25
C THR A 38 13.69 41.02 -22.80
N MET A 39 14.09 41.99 -21.98
CA MET A 39 14.29 41.81 -20.55
C MET A 39 13.02 41.30 -19.83
N THR A 40 11.87 41.94 -20.14
CA THR A 40 10.57 41.54 -19.55
C THR A 40 10.23 40.09 -19.89
N LEU A 41 10.44 39.67 -21.14
CA LEU A 41 10.23 38.28 -21.56
C LEU A 41 11.18 37.31 -20.81
N CYS A 42 12.45 37.66 -20.67
CA CYS A 42 13.40 36.85 -19.90
C CYS A 42 12.96 36.66 -18.44
N PHE A 43 12.48 37.71 -17.79
CA PHE A 43 11.94 37.63 -16.43
C PHE A 43 10.70 36.75 -16.33
N ILE A 44 9.79 36.83 -17.29
CA ILE A 44 8.58 35.98 -17.33
C ILE A 44 8.98 34.50 -17.49
N PHE A 45 9.91 34.19 -18.40
CA PHE A 45 10.41 32.82 -18.58
C PHE A 45 11.14 32.31 -17.35
N ALA A 46 11.99 33.10 -16.71
CA ALA A 46 12.67 32.72 -15.48
C ALA A 46 11.70 32.46 -14.33
N ALA A 47 10.67 33.31 -14.17
CA ALA A 47 9.64 33.13 -13.18
C ALA A 47 8.81 31.86 -13.43
N ALA A 48 8.39 31.65 -14.68
CA ALA A 48 7.64 30.45 -15.07
C ALA A 48 8.45 29.16 -14.83
N PHE A 49 9.73 29.19 -15.17
CA PHE A 49 10.65 28.07 -14.90
C PHE A 49 10.81 27.80 -13.41
N GLY A 50 10.97 28.84 -12.59
CA GLY A 50 11.03 28.73 -11.12
C GLY A 50 9.76 28.12 -10.52
N ILE A 51 8.58 28.58 -10.98
CA ILE A 51 7.28 28.05 -10.55
C ILE A 51 7.17 26.56 -10.93
N THR A 52 7.59 26.18 -12.12
CA THR A 52 7.56 24.79 -12.59
C THR A 52 8.43 23.88 -11.71
N LEU A 53 9.65 24.30 -11.40
CA LEU A 53 10.54 23.53 -10.52
C LEU A 53 9.97 23.40 -9.09
N LEU A 54 9.38 24.46 -8.57
CA LEU A 54 8.73 24.45 -7.26
C LEU A 54 7.53 23.50 -7.25
N MET A 55 6.72 23.51 -8.28
CA MET A 55 5.56 22.63 -8.43
C MET A 55 5.98 21.15 -8.54
N LEU A 56 7.04 20.85 -9.29
CA LEU A 56 7.62 19.50 -9.37
C LEU A 56 8.11 19.01 -8.01
N GLY A 57 8.74 19.88 -7.21
CA GLY A 57 9.17 19.55 -5.86
C GLY A 57 7.99 19.21 -4.93
N ILE A 58 6.92 19.99 -5.01
CA ILE A 58 5.69 19.76 -4.23
C ILE A 58 5.03 18.44 -4.65
N LEU A 59 4.88 18.19 -5.97
CA LEU A 59 4.30 16.95 -6.49
C LEU A 59 5.08 15.72 -6.00
N ARG A 60 6.41 15.77 -6.11
CA ARG A 60 7.26 14.67 -5.64
C ARG A 60 7.04 14.37 -4.17
N LYS A 61 7.00 15.38 -3.31
CA LYS A 61 6.88 15.21 -1.86
C LYS A 61 5.45 14.85 -1.42
N ARG A 62 4.44 15.41 -2.06
CA ARG A 62 3.04 15.22 -1.64
C ARG A 62 2.33 14.05 -2.31
N ILE A 63 2.81 13.61 -3.46
CA ILE A 63 2.14 12.55 -4.24
C ILE A 63 3.06 11.33 -4.39
N LEU A 64 4.25 11.49 -4.96
CA LEU A 64 5.10 10.35 -5.25
C LEU A 64 5.63 9.66 -3.98
N SER A 65 6.07 10.43 -3.00
CA SER A 65 6.62 9.86 -1.76
C SER A 65 5.63 8.97 -1.00
N PRO A 66 4.38 9.39 -0.73
CA PRO A 66 3.37 8.52 -0.12
C PRO A 66 3.10 7.25 -0.90
N ILE A 67 2.99 7.36 -2.22
CA ILE A 67 2.73 6.19 -3.09
C ILE A 67 3.84 5.16 -2.96
N TYR A 68 5.12 5.58 -2.96
CA TYR A 68 6.23 4.64 -2.78
C TYR A 68 6.25 3.97 -1.41
N VAL A 69 5.90 4.69 -0.35
CA VAL A 69 5.81 4.11 1.00
C VAL A 69 4.70 3.06 1.06
N LEU A 70 3.51 3.37 0.53
CA LEU A 70 2.39 2.43 0.52
C LEU A 70 2.64 1.24 -0.41
N LEU A 71 3.32 1.45 -1.53
CA LEU A 71 3.73 0.37 -2.42
C LEU A 71 4.69 -0.60 -1.71
N ALA A 72 5.72 -0.06 -1.04
CA ALA A 72 6.65 -0.88 -0.27
C ALA A 72 5.92 -1.67 0.84
N SER A 73 4.96 -1.04 1.54
CA SER A 73 4.15 -1.73 2.55
C SER A 73 3.29 -2.84 1.93
N ALA A 74 2.70 -2.60 0.75
CA ALA A 74 1.95 -3.63 0.04
C ALA A 74 2.83 -4.82 -0.39
N GLU A 75 4.05 -4.58 -0.84
CA GLU A 75 5.04 -5.61 -1.17
C GLU A 75 5.43 -6.45 0.07
N GLN A 76 5.56 -5.82 1.24
CA GLN A 76 5.80 -6.55 2.49
C GLN A 76 4.63 -7.46 2.87
N ILE A 77 3.39 -6.96 2.75
CA ILE A 77 2.18 -7.75 3.00
C ILE A 77 2.09 -8.92 2.00
N GLU A 78 2.39 -8.71 0.73
CA GLU A 78 2.43 -9.75 -0.31
C GLU A 78 3.43 -10.88 0.05
N GLN A 79 4.59 -10.51 0.59
CA GLN A 79 5.61 -11.45 1.06
C GLN A 79 5.25 -12.13 2.38
N GLY A 80 4.10 -11.82 2.97
CA GLY A 80 3.65 -12.34 4.25
C GLY A 80 4.28 -11.68 5.48
N ASN A 81 5.04 -10.60 5.29
CA ASN A 81 5.58 -9.82 6.39
C ASN A 81 4.51 -8.85 6.92
N LEU A 82 3.79 -9.27 7.95
CA LEU A 82 2.74 -8.48 8.59
C LEU A 82 3.22 -7.75 9.86
N GLU A 83 4.51 -7.84 10.19
CA GLU A 83 5.08 -7.19 11.38
C GLU A 83 5.56 -5.77 11.11
N GLU A 84 5.86 -5.41 9.85
CA GLU A 84 6.37 -4.11 9.50
C GLU A 84 5.29 -3.02 9.63
N GLU A 85 5.59 -1.97 10.38
CA GLU A 85 4.65 -0.90 10.67
C GLU A 85 4.56 0.10 9.51
N ILE A 86 3.34 0.41 9.05
CA ILE A 86 3.07 1.44 8.06
C ILE A 86 3.16 2.81 8.73
N THR A 87 4.33 3.44 8.64
CA THR A 87 4.67 4.68 9.36
C THR A 87 4.10 5.95 8.73
N TYR A 88 3.59 5.89 7.50
CA TYR A 88 3.04 7.08 6.84
C TYR A 88 1.76 7.56 7.53
N ALA A 89 1.75 8.84 7.92
CA ALA A 89 0.60 9.51 8.51
C ALA A 89 0.41 10.88 7.86
N SER A 90 -0.79 11.17 7.40
CA SER A 90 -1.19 12.46 6.83
C SER A 90 -2.68 12.71 7.14
N ARG A 91 -3.16 13.94 6.90
CA ARG A 91 -4.58 14.29 7.03
C ARG A 91 -5.26 14.45 5.66
N ASP A 92 -4.67 13.90 4.62
CA ASP A 92 -5.15 13.87 3.26
C ASP A 92 -5.62 12.46 2.85
N GLU A 93 -5.99 12.27 1.60
CA GLU A 93 -6.49 11.02 1.04
C GLU A 93 -5.43 9.89 1.14
N PHE A 94 -4.14 10.24 1.12
CA PHE A 94 -3.07 9.26 1.32
C PHE A 94 -2.96 8.81 2.78
N GLY A 95 -3.31 9.68 3.73
CA GLY A 95 -3.44 9.31 5.14
C GLY A 95 -4.57 8.31 5.37
N GLU A 96 -5.75 8.56 4.78
CA GLU A 96 -6.90 7.65 4.83
C GLU A 96 -6.58 6.29 4.17
N LEU A 97 -5.86 6.32 3.05
CA LEU A 97 -5.39 5.11 2.39
C LEU A 97 -4.41 4.33 3.28
N ALA A 98 -3.46 5.00 3.94
CA ALA A 98 -2.54 4.37 4.88
C ALA A 98 -3.27 3.74 6.08
N ASP A 99 -4.33 4.40 6.60
CA ASP A 99 -5.17 3.84 7.66
C ASP A 99 -5.89 2.57 7.20
N SER A 100 -6.41 2.57 5.97
CA SER A 100 -7.05 1.40 5.37
C SER A 100 -6.07 0.22 5.21
N PHE A 101 -4.83 0.49 4.80
CA PHE A 101 -3.77 -0.52 4.74
C PHE A 101 -3.42 -1.07 6.13
N ARG A 102 -3.31 -0.20 7.15
CA ARG A 102 -3.08 -0.64 8.55
C ARG A 102 -4.20 -1.54 9.06
N GLN A 103 -5.46 -1.18 8.78
CA GLN A 103 -6.61 -2.01 9.17
C GLN A 103 -6.60 -3.36 8.47
N MET A 104 -6.30 -3.39 7.17
CA MET A 104 -6.15 -4.64 6.41
C MET A 104 -5.04 -5.52 6.97
N GLN A 105 -3.86 -4.95 7.23
CA GLN A 105 -2.71 -5.66 7.82
C GLN A 105 -3.06 -6.23 9.19
N ALA A 106 -3.69 -5.43 10.06
CA ALA A 106 -4.11 -5.87 11.39
C ALA A 106 -5.14 -7.00 11.33
N SER A 107 -6.11 -6.94 10.42
CA SER A 107 -7.09 -7.99 10.21
C SER A 107 -6.45 -9.30 9.74
N LEU A 108 -5.58 -9.23 8.73
CA LEU A 108 -4.82 -10.39 8.23
C LEU A 108 -3.97 -11.03 9.35
N LYS A 109 -3.23 -10.19 10.08
CA LYS A 109 -2.38 -10.63 11.19
C LYS A 109 -3.20 -11.34 12.27
N SER A 110 -4.35 -10.80 12.63
CA SER A 110 -5.27 -11.39 13.62
C SER A 110 -5.77 -12.76 13.18
N VAL A 111 -6.26 -12.88 11.94
CA VAL A 111 -6.76 -14.14 11.39
C VAL A 111 -5.64 -15.19 11.33
N ILE A 112 -4.45 -14.83 10.80
CA ILE A 112 -3.32 -15.76 10.68
C ILE A 112 -2.84 -16.21 12.06
N ALA A 113 -2.76 -15.32 13.05
CA ALA A 113 -2.36 -15.66 14.41
C ALA A 113 -3.36 -16.62 15.07
N ASP A 114 -4.65 -16.38 14.87
CA ASP A 114 -5.72 -17.23 15.41
C ASP A 114 -5.69 -18.62 14.77
N VAL A 115 -5.61 -18.72 13.44
CA VAL A 115 -5.44 -19.98 12.71
C VAL A 115 -4.21 -20.75 13.21
N LYS A 116 -3.05 -20.06 13.30
CA LYS A 116 -1.82 -20.66 13.80
C LYS A 116 -2.00 -21.26 15.20
N THR A 117 -2.57 -20.49 16.12
CA THR A 117 -2.78 -20.90 17.51
C THR A 117 -3.68 -22.15 17.58
N ASN A 118 -4.79 -22.16 16.83
CA ASN A 118 -5.69 -23.30 16.80
C ASN A 118 -5.04 -24.54 16.18
N LEU A 119 -4.26 -24.39 15.10
CA LEU A 119 -3.52 -25.51 14.50
C LEU A 119 -2.40 -26.04 15.42
N GLU A 120 -1.70 -25.18 16.15
CA GLU A 120 -0.70 -25.58 17.13
C GLU A 120 -1.35 -26.40 18.28
N ARG A 121 -2.53 -25.99 18.77
CA ARG A 121 -3.29 -26.74 19.77
C ARG A 121 -3.72 -28.10 19.24
N MET A 122 -4.25 -28.15 18.02
CA MET A 122 -4.62 -29.41 17.37
C MET A 122 -3.41 -30.36 17.21
N GLY A 123 -2.24 -29.80 16.86
CA GLY A 123 -0.98 -30.55 16.80
C GLY A 123 -0.53 -31.10 18.17
N GLY A 124 -0.95 -30.45 19.26
CA GLY A 124 -0.77 -30.89 20.64
C GLY A 124 -1.87 -31.82 21.16
N ASN A 125 -2.74 -32.35 20.32
CA ASN A 125 -3.93 -33.16 20.64
C ASN A 125 -5.02 -32.43 21.45
N ASP A 126 -4.99 -31.08 21.46
CA ASP A 126 -6.10 -30.25 21.96
C ASP A 126 -6.98 -29.83 20.78
N PHE A 127 -8.11 -30.49 20.63
CA PHE A 127 -9.05 -30.20 19.53
C PHE A 127 -10.14 -29.21 19.91
N CYS A 128 -9.99 -28.44 20.99
CA CYS A 128 -10.89 -27.35 21.32
C CYS A 128 -10.51 -26.10 20.52
N VAL A 129 -11.31 -25.74 19.51
CA VAL A 129 -11.14 -24.49 18.75
C VAL A 129 -11.58 -23.29 19.59
N ASP A 130 -10.72 -22.29 19.68
CA ASP A 130 -10.98 -21.02 20.35
C ASP A 130 -10.88 -19.87 19.32
N ILE A 131 -12.01 -19.39 18.84
CA ILE A 131 -12.07 -18.36 17.78
C ILE A 131 -12.04 -16.99 18.42
N ASN A 132 -10.89 -16.30 18.28
CA ASN A 132 -10.66 -14.98 18.85
C ASN A 132 -10.58 -13.87 17.79
N ALA A 133 -10.30 -14.22 16.54
CA ALA A 133 -10.23 -13.25 15.45
C ALA A 133 -11.62 -12.96 14.85
N ASP A 134 -11.76 -11.75 14.27
CA ASP A 134 -12.94 -11.34 13.53
C ASP A 134 -12.82 -11.79 12.07
N TYR A 135 -13.39 -12.94 11.76
CA TYR A 135 -13.41 -13.53 10.42
C TYR A 135 -14.52 -12.90 9.59
N ARG A 136 -14.16 -12.06 8.59
CA ARG A 136 -15.09 -11.36 7.71
C ARG A 136 -14.98 -11.84 6.28
N GLY A 137 -16.12 -11.87 5.57
CA GLY A 137 -16.17 -12.22 4.15
C GLY A 137 -15.63 -13.62 3.92
N GLU A 138 -14.71 -13.78 2.99
CA GLU A 138 -14.14 -15.08 2.62
C GLU A 138 -13.35 -15.77 3.75
N PHE A 139 -12.92 -15.04 4.76
CA PHE A 139 -12.25 -15.64 5.93
C PHE A 139 -13.21 -16.46 6.80
N GLU A 140 -14.52 -16.21 6.74
CA GLU A 140 -15.53 -16.98 7.44
C GLU A 140 -15.47 -18.49 7.09
N MET A 141 -15.15 -18.81 5.84
CA MET A 141 -14.95 -20.19 5.40
C MET A 141 -13.77 -20.88 6.10
N ILE A 142 -12.73 -20.12 6.45
CA ILE A 142 -11.60 -20.67 7.21
C ILE A 142 -12.05 -21.00 8.62
N ARG A 143 -12.80 -20.12 9.27
CA ARG A 143 -13.38 -20.34 10.59
C ARG A 143 -14.24 -21.61 10.61
N GLU A 144 -15.18 -21.72 9.67
CA GLU A 144 -16.07 -22.88 9.54
C GLU A 144 -15.26 -24.17 9.34
N SER A 145 -14.22 -24.12 8.51
CA SER A 145 -13.36 -25.28 8.26
C SER A 145 -12.59 -25.72 9.50
N LEU A 146 -12.06 -24.76 10.28
CA LEU A 146 -11.36 -25.06 11.54
C LEU A 146 -12.29 -25.74 12.54
N VAL A 147 -13.51 -25.23 12.71
CA VAL A 147 -14.52 -25.83 13.60
C VAL A 147 -14.87 -27.23 13.12
N ALA A 148 -15.15 -27.42 11.84
CA ALA A 148 -15.51 -28.72 11.28
C ALA A 148 -14.37 -29.76 11.47
N ILE A 149 -13.12 -29.39 11.23
CA ILE A 149 -11.96 -30.27 11.45
C ILE A 149 -11.85 -30.66 12.93
N SER A 150 -12.01 -29.69 13.84
CA SER A 150 -11.99 -29.93 15.28
C SER A 150 -13.06 -30.93 15.71
N ASP A 151 -14.28 -30.72 15.29
CA ASP A 151 -15.42 -31.58 15.61
C ASP A 151 -15.22 -33.01 15.07
N HIS A 152 -14.75 -33.12 13.82
CA HIS A 152 -14.49 -34.44 13.23
C HIS A 152 -13.36 -35.20 13.93
N LEU A 153 -12.28 -34.52 14.31
CA LEU A 153 -11.17 -35.13 15.04
C LEU A 153 -11.62 -35.57 16.45
N SER A 154 -12.36 -34.71 17.17
CA SER A 154 -12.91 -35.03 18.49
C SER A 154 -13.82 -36.25 18.46
N MET A 155 -14.75 -36.29 17.47
CA MET A 155 -15.62 -37.46 17.28
C MET A 155 -14.85 -38.73 16.95
N THR A 156 -13.84 -38.63 16.10
CA THR A 156 -13.01 -39.79 15.71
C THR A 156 -12.26 -40.36 16.88
N LEU A 157 -11.65 -39.51 17.71
CA LEU A 157 -10.97 -39.93 18.92
C LEU A 157 -11.90 -40.54 19.95
N SER A 158 -13.11 -39.97 20.12
CA SER A 158 -14.11 -40.55 21.00
C SER A 158 -14.48 -41.96 20.56
N ARG A 159 -14.69 -42.21 19.27
CA ARG A 159 -14.99 -43.54 18.71
C ARG A 159 -13.82 -44.51 18.86
N ILE A 160 -12.57 -44.02 18.70
CA ILE A 160 -11.38 -44.85 18.92
C ILE A 160 -11.30 -45.30 20.38
N ASN A 161 -11.53 -44.38 21.35
CA ASN A 161 -11.54 -44.73 22.77
C ASN A 161 -12.63 -45.74 23.09
N GLU A 162 -13.87 -45.52 22.60
CA GLU A 162 -14.96 -46.50 22.80
C GLU A 162 -14.65 -47.87 22.19
N SER A 163 -14.03 -47.90 21.01
CA SER A 163 -13.59 -49.17 20.39
C SER A 163 -12.48 -49.83 21.16
N ALA A 164 -11.52 -49.07 21.73
CA ALA A 164 -10.46 -49.59 22.56
C ALA A 164 -10.97 -50.20 23.87
N ASP A 165 -11.93 -49.52 24.50
CA ASP A 165 -12.63 -50.05 25.69
C ASP A 165 -13.37 -51.36 25.37
N GLN A 166 -14.07 -51.40 24.23
CA GLN A 166 -14.77 -52.64 23.81
C GLN A 166 -13.81 -53.79 23.50
N VAL A 167 -12.63 -53.52 22.94
CA VAL A 167 -11.58 -54.53 22.72
C VAL A 167 -10.99 -54.99 24.05
N ALA A 168 -10.80 -54.10 25.03
CA ALA A 168 -10.34 -54.46 26.38
C ALA A 168 -11.31 -55.39 27.08
N ASP A 169 -12.64 -55.05 27.08
CA ASP A 169 -13.70 -55.86 27.66
C ASP A 169 -13.78 -57.24 27.00
N SER A 170 -13.71 -57.28 25.67
CA SER A 170 -13.72 -58.52 24.90
C SER A 170 -12.52 -59.41 25.23
N SER A 171 -11.35 -58.83 25.42
CA SER A 171 -10.11 -59.50 25.78
C SER A 171 -10.21 -60.12 27.19
N GLU A 172 -10.83 -59.42 28.12
CA GLU A 172 -11.10 -59.91 29.47
C GLU A 172 -12.06 -61.12 29.46
N GLN A 173 -13.13 -61.04 28.66
CA GLN A 173 -14.10 -62.14 28.45
C GLN A 173 -13.43 -63.40 27.86
N VAL A 174 -12.56 -63.19 26.84
CA VAL A 174 -11.78 -64.32 26.24
C VAL A 174 -10.85 -64.94 27.26
N SER A 175 -10.16 -64.11 28.07
CA SER A 175 -9.28 -64.61 29.14
C SER A 175 -10.05 -65.43 30.19
N ALA A 176 -11.21 -64.95 30.64
CA ALA A 176 -12.07 -65.66 31.58
C ALA A 176 -12.59 -66.96 30.98
N GLY A 177 -12.99 -66.97 29.72
CA GLY A 177 -13.43 -68.16 28.99
C GLY A 177 -12.32 -69.20 28.85
N ALA A 178 -11.08 -68.79 28.56
CA ALA A 178 -9.90 -69.67 28.50
C ALA A 178 -9.58 -70.31 29.84
N GLN A 179 -9.72 -69.55 30.94
CA GLN A 179 -9.52 -70.09 32.29
C GLN A 179 -10.57 -71.12 32.66
N MET A 180 -11.84 -70.83 32.35
CA MET A 180 -12.92 -71.82 32.59
C MET A 180 -12.75 -73.05 31.74
N LEU A 181 -12.31 -72.95 30.48
CA LEU A 181 -12.02 -74.11 29.65
C LEU A 181 -10.83 -74.95 30.18
N SER A 182 -9.76 -74.30 30.65
CA SER A 182 -8.60 -74.95 31.25
C SER A 182 -9.00 -75.69 32.51
N GLN A 183 -9.84 -75.12 33.36
CA GLN A 183 -10.32 -75.77 34.59
C GLN A 183 -11.23 -76.97 34.27
N GLY A 184 -12.18 -76.81 33.31
CA GLY A 184 -13.01 -77.93 32.90
C GLY A 184 -12.24 -79.05 32.24
N ALA A 185 -11.17 -78.78 31.48
CA ALA A 185 -10.26 -79.82 30.95
C ALA A 185 -9.49 -80.57 32.04
N THR A 186 -9.18 -79.83 33.10
CA THR A 186 -8.46 -80.48 34.27
C THR A 186 -9.40 -81.37 35.12
N GLU A 187 -10.67 -81.00 35.18
CA GLU A 187 -11.71 -81.80 35.88
C GLU A 187 -12.17 -83.01 35.08
N GLN A 188 -11.96 -83.06 33.77
CA GLN A 188 -12.26 -84.22 32.92
C GLN A 188 -11.12 -85.23 32.74
N ALA A 189 -9.94 -84.96 33.20
CA ALA A 189 -8.75 -85.80 33.11
C ALA A 189 -8.58 -86.66 34.39
#